data_1f24e76358feea43fc8a9c5b821c9689
#
_entry.id   1f24e76358feea43fc8a9c5b821c9689
#
_cell.length_a   1.000
_cell.length_b   1.000
_cell.length_c   1.000
_cell.angle_alpha   90.00
_cell.angle_beta   90.00
_cell.angle_gamma   90.00
#
_symmetry.space_group_name_H-M   'P 1'
#
loop_
_entity.id
_entity.type
_entity.pdbx_description
1 polymer ?
#
loop_
_entity_poly.entity_id
_entity_poly.type
_entity_poly.pdbx_seq_one_letter_code
_entity_poly.pdbx_strand_id
1 'polypeptide(L)'
;MARYFVDSNLVVYANDRRDPEKQARALEVLTQLMTAGNGVLSIQVLQEYANTALAKLEQEPQVVIRQIKLLDCLTTIAPSPASVRRTVEVRNTYRISFWDAAIVVAAEAGECDIILSEDLNAGQYY
;
A
#
# COMPACT_ATOMS: atom_id res chain seq x y z
N MET A 1 -8.07 14.06 -11.78
CA MET A 1 -7.50 14.03 -10.42
C MET A 1 -6.48 12.91 -10.32
N ALA A 2 -5.34 13.19 -9.71
CA ALA A 2 -4.29 12.19 -9.53
C ALA A 2 -4.77 11.04 -8.65
N ARG A 3 -4.32 9.83 -8.97
CA ARG A 3 -4.60 8.64 -8.19
C ARG A 3 -3.30 8.17 -7.53
N TYR A 4 -3.39 7.83 -6.26
CA TYR A 4 -2.25 7.48 -5.42
C TYR A 4 -2.35 6.04 -4.97
N PHE A 5 -1.29 5.26 -5.23
CA PHE A 5 -1.19 3.91 -4.69
C PHE A 5 -0.55 3.97 -3.30
N VAL A 6 -1.17 3.29 -2.34
CA VAL A 6 -0.73 3.26 -0.94
C VAL A 6 -0.01 1.95 -0.68
N ASP A 7 1.29 2.02 -0.35
CA ASP A 7 2.06 0.85 0.04
C ASP A 7 1.81 0.52 1.52
N SER A 8 2.18 -0.70 1.90
CA SER A 8 1.90 -1.24 3.23
C SER A 8 2.50 -0.42 4.36
N ASN A 9 3.70 0.14 4.18
CA ASN A 9 4.33 0.89 5.28
C ASN A 9 3.56 2.16 5.65
N LEU A 10 2.84 2.77 4.72
CA LEU A 10 1.99 3.91 5.08
C LEU A 10 0.86 3.47 6.03
N VAL A 11 0.25 2.32 5.76
CA VAL A 11 -0.80 1.76 6.63
C VAL A 11 -0.21 1.35 7.98
N VAL A 12 0.98 0.75 7.96
CA VAL A 12 1.68 0.35 9.19
C VAL A 12 1.97 1.58 10.05
N TYR A 13 2.52 2.65 9.47
CA TYR A 13 2.83 3.87 10.23
C TYR A 13 1.57 4.50 10.82
N ALA A 14 0.46 4.47 10.09
CA ALA A 14 -0.81 5.00 10.60
C ALA A 14 -1.28 4.28 11.86
N ASN A 15 -0.79 3.07 12.10
CA ASN A 15 -1.15 2.23 13.23
C ASN A 15 -0.02 2.05 14.26
N ASP A 16 1.12 2.72 14.05
CA ASP A 16 2.30 2.54 14.89
C ASP A 16 2.45 3.69 15.89
N ARG A 17 2.07 3.43 17.14
CA ARG A 17 2.14 4.41 18.23
C ARG A 17 3.56 4.69 18.71
N ARG A 18 4.54 3.88 18.30
CA ARG A 18 5.93 4.06 18.71
C ARG A 18 6.59 5.28 18.06
N ASP A 19 6.03 5.73 16.94
CA ASP A 19 6.52 6.93 16.24
C ASP A 19 5.32 7.87 15.98
N PRO A 20 5.00 8.75 16.96
CA PRO A 20 3.82 9.61 16.84
C PRO A 20 3.85 10.58 15.66
N GLU A 21 5.03 11.06 15.25
CA GLU A 21 5.15 11.97 14.11
C GLU A 21 4.80 11.27 12.81
N LYS A 22 5.38 10.10 12.57
CA LYS A 22 5.08 9.30 11.38
C LYS A 22 3.62 8.85 11.37
N GLN A 23 3.10 8.47 12.53
CA GLN A 23 1.70 8.07 12.66
C GLN A 23 0.77 9.21 12.26
N ALA A 24 1.01 10.40 12.77
CA ALA A 24 0.18 11.57 12.48
C ALA A 24 0.19 11.91 10.98
N ARG A 25 1.36 11.88 10.35
CA ARG A 25 1.51 12.15 8.92
C ARG A 25 0.82 11.10 8.06
N ALA A 26 0.98 9.82 8.41
CA ALA A 26 0.35 8.72 7.69
C ALA A 26 -1.18 8.80 7.80
N LEU A 27 -1.71 9.10 8.97
CA LEU A 27 -3.14 9.28 9.19
C LEU A 27 -3.68 10.44 8.37
N GLU A 28 -2.94 11.55 8.31
CA GLU A 28 -3.34 12.71 7.52
C GLU A 28 -3.45 12.36 6.03
N VAL A 29 -2.44 11.68 5.49
CA VAL A 29 -2.42 11.27 4.08
C VAL A 29 -3.57 10.32 3.78
N LEU A 30 -3.77 9.29 4.61
CA LEU A 30 -4.86 8.33 4.41
C LEU A 30 -6.22 9.01 4.47
N THR A 31 -6.42 9.92 5.42
CA THR A 31 -7.68 10.65 5.55
C THR A 31 -7.96 11.48 4.30
N GLN A 32 -6.96 12.15 3.76
CA GLN A 32 -7.09 12.93 2.53
C GLN A 32 -7.48 12.05 1.34
N LEU A 33 -6.85 10.88 1.21
CA LEU A 33 -7.15 9.95 0.12
C LEU A 33 -8.56 9.37 0.24
N MET A 34 -8.98 9.05 1.46
CA MET A 34 -10.33 8.55 1.71
C MET A 34 -11.39 9.60 1.39
N THR A 35 -11.14 10.85 1.78
CA THR A 35 -12.05 11.96 1.53
C THR A 35 -12.16 12.27 0.05
N ALA A 36 -11.05 12.28 -0.66
CA ALA A 36 -11.01 12.59 -2.09
C ALA A 36 -11.43 11.40 -2.97
N GLY A 37 -11.37 10.17 -2.43
CA GLY A 37 -11.72 8.97 -3.17
C GLY A 37 -10.71 8.60 -4.25
N ASN A 38 -9.45 8.99 -4.08
CA ASN A 38 -8.40 8.76 -5.09
C ASN A 38 -7.25 7.87 -4.61
N GLY A 39 -7.46 7.13 -3.54
CA GLY A 39 -6.49 6.17 -3.03
C GLY A 39 -6.74 4.77 -3.57
N VAL A 40 -5.66 4.06 -3.85
CA VAL A 40 -5.68 2.68 -4.35
C VAL A 40 -4.70 1.86 -3.53
N LEU A 41 -5.05 0.64 -3.21
CA LEU A 41 -4.13 -0.32 -2.61
C LEU A 41 -4.38 -1.69 -3.21
N SER A 42 -3.63 -2.69 -2.77
CA SER A 42 -3.77 -4.05 -3.28
C SER A 42 -4.01 -5.03 -2.14
N ILE A 43 -4.43 -6.23 -2.50
CA ILE A 43 -4.56 -7.33 -1.54
C ILE A 43 -3.22 -7.60 -0.85
N GLN A 44 -2.10 -7.55 -1.59
CA GLN A 44 -0.76 -7.71 -1.01
C GLN A 44 -0.52 -6.69 0.11
N VAL A 45 -0.88 -5.42 -0.12
CA VAL A 45 -0.72 -4.35 0.88
C VAL A 45 -1.49 -4.68 2.15
N LEU A 46 -2.73 -5.15 2.01
CA LEU A 46 -3.55 -5.55 3.16
C LEU A 46 -2.92 -6.72 3.91
N GLN A 47 -2.38 -7.70 3.19
CA GLN A 47 -1.73 -8.86 3.80
C GLN A 47 -0.46 -8.46 4.54
N GLU A 48 0.35 -7.61 3.96
CA GLU A 48 1.58 -7.12 4.58
C GLU A 48 1.28 -6.29 5.84
N TYR A 49 0.28 -5.42 5.76
CA TYR A 49 -0.17 -4.67 6.94
C TYR A 49 -0.64 -5.62 8.05
N ALA A 50 -1.52 -6.55 7.72
CA ALA A 50 -2.08 -7.48 8.72
C ALA A 50 -0.97 -8.29 9.40
N ASN A 51 -0.04 -8.83 8.63
CA ASN A 51 1.08 -9.60 9.16
C ASN A 51 1.94 -8.76 10.09
N THR A 52 2.31 -7.55 9.68
CA THR A 52 3.14 -6.65 10.49
C THR A 52 2.41 -6.19 11.75
N ALA A 53 1.13 -5.85 11.62
CA ALA A 53 0.33 -5.38 12.75
C ALA A 53 0.22 -6.44 13.85
N LEU A 54 0.01 -7.70 13.44
CA LEU A 54 -0.10 -8.80 14.41
C LEU A 54 1.24 -9.18 15.01
N ALA A 55 2.29 -9.26 14.18
CA ALA A 55 3.59 -9.78 14.61
C ALA A 55 4.48 -8.74 15.28
N LYS A 56 4.51 -7.50 14.76
CA LYS A 56 5.41 -6.45 15.25
C LYS A 56 4.73 -5.42 16.13
N LEU A 57 3.54 -4.97 15.73
CA LEU A 57 2.80 -3.96 16.49
C LEU A 57 1.97 -4.58 17.61
N GLU A 58 1.85 -5.89 17.61
CA GLU A 58 1.09 -6.65 18.59
C GLU A 58 -0.34 -6.14 18.76
N GLN A 59 -0.93 -5.68 17.66
CA GLN A 59 -2.33 -5.25 17.66
C GLN A 59 -3.26 -6.45 17.84
N GLU A 60 -4.36 -6.22 18.53
CA GLU A 60 -5.40 -7.23 18.69
C GLU A 60 -6.01 -7.59 17.32
N PRO A 61 -6.32 -8.88 17.06
CA PRO A 61 -6.93 -9.27 15.78
C PRO A 61 -8.17 -8.47 15.41
N GLN A 62 -9.00 -8.12 16.41
CA GLN A 62 -10.21 -7.33 16.16
C GLN A 62 -9.89 -5.93 15.65
N VAL A 63 -8.80 -5.34 16.14
CA VAL A 63 -8.34 -4.02 15.70
C VAL A 63 -7.86 -4.10 14.25
N VAL A 64 -7.06 -5.12 13.92
CA VAL A 64 -6.54 -5.33 12.57
C VAL A 64 -7.69 -5.51 11.58
N ILE A 65 -8.66 -6.34 11.91
CA ILE A 65 -9.85 -6.57 11.07
C ILE A 65 -10.61 -5.27 10.84
N ARG A 66 -10.79 -4.47 11.88
CA ARG A 66 -11.48 -3.17 11.79
C ARG A 66 -10.74 -2.20 10.89
N GLN A 67 -9.40 -2.14 11.01
CA GLN A 67 -8.58 -1.27 10.17
C GLN A 67 -8.68 -1.65 8.70
N ILE A 68 -8.63 -2.95 8.40
CA ILE A 68 -8.80 -3.44 7.02
C ILE A 68 -10.17 -3.03 6.49
N LYS A 69 -11.20 -3.16 7.31
CA LYS A 69 -12.56 -2.79 6.92
C LYS A 69 -12.68 -1.29 6.60
N LEU A 70 -12.00 -0.44 7.37
CA LEU A 70 -11.98 1.00 7.11
C LEU A 70 -11.34 1.32 5.75
N LEU A 71 -10.38 0.51 5.31
CA LEU A 71 -9.71 0.71 4.03
C LEU A 71 -10.56 0.27 2.83
N ASP A 72 -11.72 -0.34 3.06
CA ASP A 72 -12.64 -0.74 1.98
C ASP A 72 -13.15 0.44 1.15
N CYS A 73 -13.06 1.67 1.68
CA CYS A 73 -13.43 2.86 0.92
C CYS A 73 -12.40 3.23 -0.16
N LEU A 74 -11.21 2.63 -0.12
CA LEU A 74 -10.22 2.77 -1.17
C LEU A 74 -10.41 1.67 -2.21
N THR A 75 -9.94 1.92 -3.43
CA THR A 75 -9.96 0.91 -4.49
C THR A 75 -8.93 -0.18 -4.18
N THR A 76 -9.35 -1.44 -4.17
CA THR A 76 -8.47 -2.58 -3.89
C THR A 76 -8.22 -3.37 -5.17
N ILE A 77 -6.94 -3.55 -5.52
CA ILE A 77 -6.52 -4.30 -6.70
C ILE A 77 -6.17 -5.73 -6.25
N ALA A 78 -6.78 -6.71 -6.92
CA ALA A 78 -6.48 -8.12 -6.68
C ALA A 78 -5.50 -8.64 -7.72
N PRO A 79 -4.51 -9.47 -7.33
CA PRO A 79 -3.59 -10.06 -8.31
C PRO A 79 -4.31 -11.11 -9.17
N SER A 80 -3.77 -11.34 -10.36
CA SER A 80 -4.23 -12.34 -11.29
C SER A 80 -3.03 -13.04 -11.90
N PRO A 81 -3.21 -14.18 -12.61
CA PRO A 81 -2.08 -14.79 -13.32
C PRO A 81 -1.41 -13.83 -14.30
N ALA A 82 -2.21 -13.00 -14.99
CA ALA A 82 -1.67 -11.98 -15.90
C ALA A 82 -0.81 -10.95 -15.17
N SER A 83 -1.26 -10.49 -14.00
CA SER A 83 -0.49 -9.52 -13.23
C SER A 83 0.79 -10.13 -12.67
N VAL A 84 0.80 -11.41 -12.35
CA VAL A 84 2.01 -12.11 -11.90
C VAL A 84 3.04 -12.17 -13.03
N ARG A 85 2.60 -12.50 -14.26
CA ARG A 85 3.49 -12.47 -15.43
C ARG A 85 4.07 -11.08 -15.66
N ARG A 86 3.24 -10.06 -15.56
CA ARG A 86 3.68 -8.66 -15.69
C ARG A 86 4.69 -8.29 -14.61
N THR A 87 4.50 -8.79 -13.39
CA THR A 87 5.42 -8.57 -12.26
C THR A 87 6.82 -9.09 -12.59
N VAL A 88 6.91 -10.27 -13.22
CA VAL A 88 8.20 -10.84 -13.65
C VAL A 88 8.89 -9.91 -14.64
N GLU A 89 8.14 -9.38 -15.62
CA GLU A 89 8.68 -8.44 -16.61
C GLU A 89 9.20 -7.16 -15.96
N VAL A 90 8.43 -6.56 -15.06
CA VAL A 90 8.79 -5.32 -14.37
C VAL A 90 10.03 -5.53 -13.49
N ARG A 91 10.08 -6.64 -12.76
CA ARG A 91 11.24 -6.99 -11.96
C ARG A 91 12.50 -7.05 -12.83
N ASN A 92 12.39 -7.69 -13.98
CA ASN A 92 13.52 -7.87 -14.88
C ASN A 92 13.96 -6.53 -15.50
N THR A 93 13.01 -5.69 -15.88
CA THR A 93 13.28 -4.39 -16.51
C THR A 93 13.94 -3.41 -15.54
N TYR A 94 13.41 -3.27 -14.34
CA TYR A 94 13.85 -2.26 -13.39
C TYR A 94 14.82 -2.79 -12.34
N ARG A 95 15.08 -4.09 -12.31
CA ARG A 95 16.00 -4.76 -11.38
C ARG A 95 15.67 -4.45 -9.92
N ILE A 96 14.40 -4.54 -9.60
CA ILE A 96 13.88 -4.37 -8.24
C ILE A 96 13.42 -5.72 -7.71
N SER A 97 13.08 -5.79 -6.42
CA SER A 97 12.59 -7.04 -5.83
C SER A 97 11.26 -7.45 -6.47
N PHE A 98 10.93 -8.74 -6.41
CA PHE A 98 9.67 -9.24 -6.92
C PHE A 98 8.48 -8.52 -6.26
N TRP A 99 8.54 -8.32 -4.96
CA TRP A 99 7.44 -7.72 -4.22
C TRP A 99 7.28 -6.23 -4.51
N ASP A 100 8.37 -5.51 -4.73
CA ASP A 100 8.33 -4.12 -5.19
C ASP A 100 7.75 -4.05 -6.61
N ALA A 101 8.13 -5.00 -7.48
CA ALA A 101 7.56 -5.09 -8.82
C ALA A 101 6.05 -5.36 -8.76
N ALA A 102 5.59 -6.19 -7.83
CA ALA A 102 4.17 -6.46 -7.65
C ALA A 102 3.40 -5.21 -7.24
N ILE A 103 4.00 -4.34 -6.42
CA ILE A 103 3.41 -3.03 -6.05
C ILE A 103 3.27 -2.15 -7.30
N VAL A 104 4.32 -2.07 -8.11
CA VAL A 104 4.30 -1.29 -9.35
C VAL A 104 3.19 -1.77 -10.28
N VAL A 105 3.06 -3.09 -10.44
CA VAL A 105 2.04 -3.68 -11.32
C VAL A 105 0.62 -3.40 -10.79
N ALA A 106 0.43 -3.48 -9.48
CA ALA A 106 -0.86 -3.14 -8.87
C ALA A 106 -1.19 -1.66 -9.09
N ALA A 107 -0.20 -0.77 -8.95
CA ALA A 107 -0.38 0.66 -9.21
C ALA A 107 -0.75 0.91 -10.68
N GLU A 108 -0.12 0.22 -11.64
CA GLU A 108 -0.48 0.27 -13.05
C GLU A 108 -1.96 -0.14 -13.25
N ALA A 109 -2.35 -1.27 -12.67
CA ALA A 109 -3.71 -1.80 -12.80
C ALA A 109 -4.74 -0.83 -12.23
N GLY A 110 -4.38 -0.11 -11.18
CA GLY A 110 -5.22 0.92 -10.57
C GLY A 110 -5.14 2.28 -11.25
N GLU A 111 -4.37 2.39 -12.33
CA GLU A 111 -4.15 3.65 -13.06
C GLU A 111 -3.64 4.76 -12.15
N CYS A 112 -2.68 4.42 -11.29
CA CYS A 112 -2.14 5.37 -10.33
C CYS A 112 -1.00 6.18 -10.94
N ASP A 113 -0.94 7.45 -10.56
CA ASP A 113 0.09 8.38 -11.01
C ASP A 113 1.32 8.35 -10.09
N ILE A 114 1.10 8.05 -8.82
CA ILE A 114 2.12 8.14 -7.77
C ILE A 114 1.99 6.94 -6.84
N ILE A 115 3.13 6.38 -6.42
CA ILE A 115 3.20 5.36 -5.37
C ILE A 115 3.74 6.02 -4.10
N LEU A 116 2.95 5.93 -3.02
CA LEU A 116 3.34 6.45 -1.71
C LEU A 116 4.02 5.34 -0.92
N SER A 117 5.34 5.31 -0.96
CA SER A 117 6.15 4.28 -0.29
C SER A 117 7.53 4.82 0.05
N GLU A 118 8.07 4.38 1.20
CA GLU A 118 9.45 4.65 1.59
C GLU A 118 10.43 3.65 1.00
N ASP A 119 9.93 2.47 0.57
CA ASP A 119 10.78 1.40 0.06
C ASP A 119 11.17 1.59 -1.40
N LEU A 120 10.49 2.50 -2.11
CA LEU A 120 10.78 2.85 -3.50
C LEU A 120 11.40 4.23 -3.56
N ASN A 121 12.20 4.49 -4.58
CA ASN A 121 12.85 5.79 -4.76
C ASN A 121 11.79 6.88 -4.96
N ALA A 122 11.86 7.93 -4.14
CA ALA A 122 10.93 9.05 -4.23
C ALA A 122 11.03 9.71 -5.61
N GLY A 123 9.86 9.95 -6.23
CA GLY A 123 9.79 10.62 -7.53
C GLY A 123 10.11 9.74 -8.73
N GLN A 124 10.38 8.46 -8.53
CA GLN A 124 10.63 7.54 -9.64
C GLN A 124 9.30 7.03 -10.22
N TYR A 125 9.20 7.07 -11.55
CA TYR A 125 8.01 6.58 -12.27
C TYR A 125 8.32 5.23 -12.91
N TYR A 126 7.36 4.34 -12.86
CA TYR A 126 7.48 2.98 -13.39
C TYR A 126 6.47 2.71 -14.51
#